data_c4f32ebf12b60eba89924b6c0ad67b55
#
_entry.id   c4f32ebf12b60eba89924b6c0ad67b55
#
_cell.length_a   1.000
_cell.length_b   1.000
_cell.length_c   1.000
_cell.angle_alpha   90.00
_cell.angle_beta   90.00
_cell.angle_gamma   90.00
#
_symmetry.space_group_name_H-M   'P 1'
#
loop_
_entity.id
_entity.type
_entity.pdbx_description
1 polymer ?
#
loop_
_entity_poly.entity_id
_entity_poly.type
_entity_poly.pdbx_seq_one_letter_code
_entity_poly.pdbx_strand_id
1 'polypeptide(L)'
;MRSSEWSISFLRQLFSLTSRYWRSEEKKSAYAYLLGIVTLTIAAVYMTLLLNDWFNEFYSALQNYDADAVYHGLIRFTGLAFAHIAFAVYAYYLQQQLALRWRRWLTEEYLARWTEREMYYRMDMFSKEADNPDQRISEDINLFTARTLSFMAGLLKAITTIVCFIFVLW
;
A
#
# COMPACT_ATOMS: atom_id res chain seq x y z
N MET A 1 7.44 17.94 -27.46
CA MET A 1 8.22 16.68 -27.46
C MET A 1 9.17 16.53 -26.25
N ARG A 2 9.24 17.51 -25.33
CA ARG A 2 10.16 17.49 -24.16
C ARG A 2 9.57 16.82 -22.89
N SER A 3 8.27 16.57 -22.83
CA SER A 3 7.58 16.01 -21.65
C SER A 3 7.71 14.49 -21.50
N SER A 4 7.94 13.75 -22.58
CA SER A 4 8.02 12.29 -22.54
C SER A 4 9.38 11.77 -22.04
N GLU A 5 10.46 12.49 -22.29
CA GLU A 5 11.82 12.09 -21.83
C GLU A 5 11.97 12.25 -20.32
N TRP A 6 11.36 13.29 -19.74
CA TRP A 6 11.32 13.49 -18.30
C TRP A 6 10.54 12.38 -17.57
N SER A 7 9.47 11.91 -18.19
CA SER A 7 8.65 10.81 -17.63
C SER A 7 9.41 9.49 -17.57
N ILE A 8 10.16 9.13 -18.61
CA ILE A 8 10.90 7.85 -18.70
C ILE A 8 12.12 7.87 -17.77
N SER A 9 12.89 8.97 -17.71
CA SER A 9 14.02 9.10 -16.79
C SER A 9 13.58 9.09 -15.33
N PHE A 10 12.46 9.73 -15.02
CA PHE A 10 11.84 9.71 -13.70
C PHE A 10 11.40 8.31 -13.28
N LEU A 11 10.69 7.57 -14.14
CA LEU A 11 10.27 6.19 -13.89
C LEU A 11 11.47 5.26 -13.69
N ARG A 12 12.53 5.43 -14.47
CA ARG A 12 13.78 4.66 -14.31
C ARG A 12 14.45 4.92 -12.96
N GLN A 13 14.50 6.17 -12.52
CA GLN A 13 15.04 6.55 -11.21
C GLN A 13 14.18 5.99 -10.07
N LEU A 14 12.85 6.11 -10.17
CA LEU A 14 11.90 5.50 -9.23
C LEU A 14 12.11 4.00 -9.11
N PHE A 15 12.19 3.30 -10.25
CA PHE A 15 12.40 1.85 -10.27
C PHE A 15 13.77 1.47 -9.70
N SER A 16 14.80 2.24 -9.97
CA SER A 16 16.15 2.03 -9.42
C SER A 16 16.17 2.17 -7.89
N LEU A 17 15.51 3.18 -7.33
CA LEU A 17 15.41 3.40 -5.89
C LEU A 17 14.59 2.30 -5.20
N THR A 18 13.45 1.94 -5.79
CA THR A 18 12.60 0.89 -5.28
C THR A 18 13.32 -0.47 -5.32
N SER A 19 13.94 -0.83 -6.44
CA SER A 19 14.57 -2.14 -6.61
C SER A 19 15.75 -2.40 -5.67
N ARG A 20 16.43 -1.36 -5.19
CA ARG A 20 17.53 -1.52 -4.23
C ARG A 20 17.06 -2.02 -2.88
N TYR A 21 15.95 -1.49 -2.35
CA TYR A 21 15.36 -1.97 -1.10
C TYR A 21 15.00 -3.47 -1.17
N TRP A 22 14.38 -3.90 -2.28
CA TRP A 22 13.97 -5.29 -2.48
C TRP A 22 15.14 -6.26 -2.70
N ARG A 23 16.36 -5.75 -2.87
CA ARG A 23 17.61 -6.54 -2.97
C ARG A 23 18.51 -6.40 -1.75
N SER A 24 18.13 -5.58 -0.76
CA SER A 24 18.87 -5.34 0.46
C SER A 24 18.84 -6.55 1.41
N GLU A 25 19.55 -6.45 2.52
CA GLU A 25 19.53 -7.47 3.59
C GLU A 25 18.13 -7.65 4.20
N GLU A 26 17.29 -6.61 4.16
CA GLU A 26 15.90 -6.65 4.63
C GLU A 26 14.91 -7.34 3.68
N LYS A 27 15.35 -7.84 2.52
CA LYS A 27 14.50 -8.45 1.48
C LYS A 27 13.52 -9.49 2.03
N LYS A 28 13.96 -10.38 2.93
CA LYS A 28 13.10 -11.44 3.50
C LYS A 28 11.91 -10.85 4.26
N SER A 29 12.18 -9.86 5.09
CA SER A 29 11.17 -9.14 5.86
C SER A 29 10.22 -8.35 4.92
N ALA A 30 10.77 -7.64 3.93
CA ALA A 30 9.99 -6.89 2.96
C ALA A 30 9.03 -7.79 2.16
N TYR A 31 9.51 -8.95 1.68
CA TYR A 31 8.64 -9.90 0.99
C TYR A 31 7.60 -10.54 1.90
N ALA A 32 7.91 -10.80 3.18
CA ALA A 32 6.95 -11.32 4.15
C ALA A 32 5.80 -10.32 4.40
N TYR A 33 6.14 -9.03 4.60
CA TYR A 33 5.13 -7.97 4.71
C TYR A 33 4.31 -7.82 3.44
N LEU A 34 4.95 -7.83 2.26
CA LEU A 34 4.24 -7.75 0.98
C LEU A 34 3.26 -8.91 0.80
N LEU A 35 3.70 -10.13 1.07
CA LEU A 35 2.85 -11.33 0.99
C LEU A 35 1.65 -11.20 1.93
N GLY A 36 1.87 -10.76 3.16
CA GLY A 36 0.80 -10.52 4.13
C GLY A 36 -0.21 -9.47 3.64
N ILE A 37 0.28 -8.34 3.10
CA ILE A 37 -0.57 -7.28 2.53
C ILE A 37 -1.40 -7.83 1.36
N VAL A 38 -0.78 -8.56 0.43
CA VAL A 38 -1.45 -9.16 -0.72
C VAL A 38 -2.55 -10.12 -0.27
N THR A 39 -2.21 -11.06 0.62
CA THR A 39 -3.16 -12.06 1.13
C THR A 39 -4.35 -11.41 1.84
N LEU A 40 -4.09 -10.45 2.73
CA LEU A 40 -5.15 -9.74 3.46
C LEU A 40 -6.00 -8.85 2.54
N THR A 41 -5.41 -8.25 1.51
CA THR A 41 -6.15 -7.46 0.52
C THR A 41 -7.09 -8.36 -0.30
N ILE A 42 -6.60 -9.52 -0.75
CA ILE A 42 -7.43 -10.51 -1.45
C ILE A 42 -8.57 -11.00 -0.54
N ALA A 43 -8.27 -11.32 0.73
CA ALA A 43 -9.27 -11.72 1.70
C ALA A 43 -10.34 -10.63 1.93
N ALA A 44 -9.92 -9.36 2.04
CA ALA A 44 -10.85 -8.25 2.19
C ALA A 44 -11.75 -8.06 0.95
N VAL A 45 -11.21 -8.20 -0.26
CA VAL A 45 -12.00 -8.17 -1.50
C VAL A 45 -12.98 -9.35 -1.54
N TYR A 46 -12.55 -10.54 -1.16
CA TYR A 46 -13.44 -11.71 -1.07
C TYR A 46 -14.58 -11.49 -0.07
N MET A 47 -14.33 -10.87 1.08
CA MET A 47 -15.39 -10.49 2.02
C MET A 47 -16.39 -9.51 1.40
N THR A 48 -15.95 -8.63 0.51
CA THR A 48 -16.86 -7.72 -0.23
C THR A 48 -17.82 -8.50 -1.12
N LEU A 49 -17.37 -9.58 -1.77
CA LEU A 49 -18.25 -10.46 -2.57
C LEU A 49 -19.27 -11.17 -1.69
N LEU A 50 -18.83 -11.73 -0.55
CA LEU A 50 -19.76 -12.39 0.40
C LEU A 50 -20.79 -11.41 0.98
N LEU A 51 -20.41 -10.15 1.20
CA LEU A 51 -21.35 -9.10 1.60
C LEU A 51 -22.34 -8.77 0.48
N ASN A 52 -21.91 -8.78 -0.78
CA ASN A 52 -22.81 -8.58 -1.92
C ASN A 52 -23.84 -9.69 -2.05
N ASP A 53 -23.42 -10.96 -1.88
CA ASP A 53 -24.34 -12.11 -1.86
C ASP A 53 -25.31 -12.03 -0.68
N TRP A 54 -24.81 -11.64 0.49
CA TRP A 54 -25.64 -11.40 1.65
C TRP A 54 -26.70 -10.32 1.40
N PHE A 55 -26.38 -9.24 0.73
CA PHE A 55 -27.37 -8.21 0.37
C PHE A 55 -28.52 -8.80 -0.44
N ASN A 56 -28.23 -9.60 -1.45
CA ASN A 56 -29.27 -10.23 -2.30
C ASN A 56 -30.18 -11.15 -1.47
N GLU A 57 -29.61 -12.02 -0.62
CA GLU A 57 -30.35 -12.92 0.26
C GLU A 57 -31.20 -12.14 1.26
N PHE A 58 -30.64 -11.11 1.88
CA PHE A 58 -31.30 -10.31 2.90
C PHE A 58 -32.49 -9.52 2.34
N TYR A 59 -32.32 -8.88 1.17
CA TYR A 59 -33.44 -8.18 0.52
C TYR A 59 -34.54 -9.15 0.06
N SER A 60 -34.18 -10.33 -0.40
CA SER A 60 -35.15 -11.36 -0.74
C SER A 60 -35.97 -11.82 0.49
N ALA A 61 -35.31 -12.01 1.63
CA ALA A 61 -36.00 -12.36 2.90
C ALA A 61 -36.95 -11.25 3.35
N LEU A 62 -36.55 -9.97 3.22
CA LEU A 62 -37.41 -8.84 3.52
C LEU A 62 -38.65 -8.79 2.61
N GLN A 63 -38.49 -9.01 1.32
CA GLN A 63 -39.60 -9.01 0.35
C GLN A 63 -40.60 -10.16 0.62
N ASN A 64 -40.13 -11.30 1.12
CA ASN A 64 -40.95 -12.45 1.44
C ASN A 64 -41.50 -12.40 2.87
N TYR A 65 -41.26 -11.34 3.64
CA TYR A 65 -41.66 -11.20 5.05
C TYR A 65 -41.19 -12.35 5.95
N ASP A 66 -40.03 -12.96 5.63
CA ASP A 66 -39.44 -14.06 6.41
C ASP A 66 -38.62 -13.49 7.57
N ALA A 67 -39.23 -13.39 8.74
CA ALA A 67 -38.61 -12.82 9.93
C ALA A 67 -37.41 -13.63 10.43
N ASP A 68 -37.46 -14.96 10.33
CA ASP A 68 -36.38 -15.85 10.78
C ASP A 68 -35.17 -15.72 9.86
N ALA A 69 -35.35 -15.68 8.55
CA ALA A 69 -34.29 -15.46 7.59
C ALA A 69 -33.65 -14.07 7.77
N VAL A 70 -34.43 -13.02 8.05
CA VAL A 70 -33.91 -11.67 8.35
C VAL A 70 -33.05 -11.69 9.61
N TYR A 71 -33.51 -12.34 10.71
CA TYR A 71 -32.72 -12.42 11.95
C TYR A 71 -31.39 -13.15 11.75
N HIS A 72 -31.37 -14.29 11.08
CA HIS A 72 -30.17 -15.03 10.75
C HIS A 72 -29.24 -14.22 9.81
N GLY A 73 -29.83 -13.48 8.87
CA GLY A 73 -29.13 -12.57 7.99
C GLY A 73 -28.35 -11.49 8.74
N LEU A 74 -28.95 -10.90 9.78
CA LEU A 74 -28.28 -9.88 10.61
C LEU A 74 -27.08 -10.45 11.40
N ILE A 75 -27.21 -11.66 11.93
CA ILE A 75 -26.09 -12.33 12.62
C ILE A 75 -24.95 -12.61 11.63
N ARG A 76 -25.27 -13.15 10.45
CA ARG A 76 -24.29 -13.41 9.38
C ARG A 76 -23.59 -12.12 8.94
N PHE A 77 -24.35 -11.05 8.74
CA PHE A 77 -23.79 -9.73 8.41
C PHE A 77 -22.78 -9.25 9.44
N THR A 78 -23.13 -9.35 10.71
CA THR A 78 -22.24 -8.92 11.79
C THR A 78 -20.90 -9.65 11.72
N GLY A 79 -20.90 -10.97 11.54
CA GLY A 79 -19.69 -11.77 11.38
C GLY A 79 -18.87 -11.37 10.16
N LEU A 80 -19.52 -11.21 8.99
CA LEU A 80 -18.85 -10.81 7.76
C LEU A 80 -18.26 -9.40 7.86
N ALA A 81 -19.00 -8.45 8.47
CA ALA A 81 -18.54 -7.07 8.65
C ALA A 81 -17.30 -6.99 9.56
N PHE A 82 -17.32 -7.70 10.69
CA PHE A 82 -16.15 -7.75 11.58
C PHE A 82 -14.94 -8.38 10.90
N ALA A 83 -15.12 -9.49 10.16
CA ALA A 83 -14.03 -10.12 9.41
C ALA A 83 -13.47 -9.19 8.34
N HIS A 84 -14.34 -8.51 7.58
CA HIS A 84 -13.92 -7.54 6.56
C HIS A 84 -13.09 -6.39 7.17
N ILE A 85 -13.57 -5.81 8.27
CA ILE A 85 -12.87 -4.74 8.98
C ILE A 85 -11.50 -5.24 9.49
N ALA A 86 -11.46 -6.43 10.10
CA ALA A 86 -10.22 -7.01 10.60
C ALA A 86 -9.18 -7.17 9.48
N PHE A 87 -9.54 -7.77 8.34
CA PHE A 87 -8.62 -7.92 7.21
C PHE A 87 -8.14 -6.57 6.66
N ALA A 88 -9.04 -5.59 6.51
CA ALA A 88 -8.69 -4.26 6.03
C ALA A 88 -7.73 -3.52 6.98
N VAL A 89 -8.00 -3.57 8.29
CA VAL A 89 -7.15 -2.92 9.31
C VAL A 89 -5.78 -3.59 9.39
N TYR A 90 -5.71 -4.93 9.37
CA TYR A 90 -4.43 -5.63 9.39
C TYR A 90 -3.62 -5.40 8.11
N ALA A 91 -4.24 -5.38 6.94
CA ALA A 91 -3.57 -5.04 5.68
C ALA A 91 -2.96 -3.64 5.75
N TYR A 92 -3.72 -2.66 6.25
CA TYR A 92 -3.25 -1.29 6.44
C TYR A 92 -2.10 -1.21 7.45
N TYR A 93 -2.21 -1.93 8.58
CA TYR A 93 -1.14 -2.00 9.58
C TYR A 93 0.16 -2.54 9.00
N LEU A 94 0.12 -3.66 8.26
CA LEU A 94 1.31 -4.22 7.61
C LEU A 94 1.89 -3.26 6.56
N GLN A 95 1.05 -2.53 5.84
CA GLN A 95 1.50 -1.50 4.90
C GLN A 95 2.26 -0.38 5.60
N GLN A 96 1.77 0.10 6.76
CA GLN A 96 2.46 1.12 7.55
C GLN A 96 3.80 0.60 8.10
N GLN A 97 3.86 -0.65 8.57
CA GLN A 97 5.11 -1.27 9.03
C GLN A 97 6.14 -1.37 7.90
N LEU A 98 5.72 -1.77 6.71
CA LEU A 98 6.59 -1.83 5.54
C LEU A 98 7.08 -0.42 5.14
N ALA A 99 6.22 0.59 5.19
CA ALA A 99 6.58 1.99 4.91
C ALA A 99 7.65 2.51 5.88
N LEU A 100 7.49 2.25 7.17
CA LEU A 100 8.45 2.66 8.21
C LEU A 100 9.82 1.99 8.00
N ARG A 101 9.85 0.69 7.71
CA ARG A 101 11.10 -0.05 7.45
C ARG A 101 11.79 0.46 6.20
N TRP A 102 11.05 0.64 5.12
CA TRP A 102 11.60 1.16 3.87
C TRP A 102 12.14 2.59 4.03
N ARG A 103 11.38 3.45 4.74
CA ARG A 103 11.83 4.80 5.07
C ARG A 103 13.14 4.78 5.86
N ARG A 104 13.21 3.95 6.90
CA ARG A 104 14.43 3.82 7.72
C ARG A 104 15.62 3.40 6.87
N TRP A 105 15.48 2.35 6.08
CA TRP A 105 16.53 1.86 5.20
C TRP A 105 17.00 2.92 4.20
N LEU A 106 16.07 3.64 3.55
CA LEU A 106 16.41 4.73 2.64
C LEU A 106 17.16 5.85 3.35
N THR A 107 16.72 6.24 4.54
CA THR A 107 17.38 7.31 5.32
C THR A 107 18.81 6.91 5.67
N GLU A 108 19.03 5.69 6.13
CA GLU A 108 20.37 5.16 6.46
C GLU A 108 21.27 5.11 5.21
N GLU A 109 20.76 4.66 4.07
CA GLU A 109 21.48 4.60 2.80
C GLU A 109 21.86 5.99 2.29
N TYR A 110 20.97 6.99 2.40
CA TYR A 110 21.26 8.37 2.00
C TYR A 110 22.25 9.06 2.94
N LEU A 111 22.10 8.88 4.24
CA LEU A 111 23.02 9.45 5.24
C LEU A 111 24.43 8.86 5.10
N ALA A 112 24.56 7.56 4.88
CA ALA A 112 25.86 6.91 4.65
C ALA A 112 26.59 7.53 3.43
N ARG A 113 25.89 7.73 2.33
CA ARG A 113 26.46 8.37 1.13
C ARG A 113 26.80 9.84 1.31
N TRP A 114 26.02 10.51 2.14
CA TRP A 114 26.25 11.93 2.41
C TRP A 114 27.52 12.14 3.23
N THR A 115 27.75 11.26 4.22
CA THR A 115 28.95 11.32 5.07
C THR A 115 30.21 10.84 4.33
N GLU A 116 30.14 9.80 3.48
CA GLU A 116 31.31 9.26 2.77
C GLU A 116 31.95 10.22 1.74
N ARG A 117 31.20 11.16 1.16
CA ARG A 117 31.67 11.99 0.05
C ARG A 117 32.05 13.44 0.43
N GLU A 118 32.11 13.78 1.72
CA GLU A 118 32.30 15.18 2.14
C GLU A 118 31.34 16.15 1.41
N MET A 119 30.21 15.64 0.93
CA MET A 119 29.24 16.39 0.14
C MET A 119 28.63 17.54 0.96
N TYR A 120 28.56 17.34 2.28
CA TYR A 120 28.25 18.39 3.24
C TYR A 120 29.13 19.63 3.07
N TYR A 121 30.44 19.43 2.98
CA TYR A 121 31.40 20.54 2.83
C TYR A 121 31.27 21.28 1.49
N ARG A 122 30.97 20.54 0.43
CA ARG A 122 30.76 21.11 -0.91
C ARG A 122 29.45 21.87 -1.04
N MET A 123 28.37 21.39 -0.45
CA MET A 123 27.06 22.06 -0.48
C MET A 123 27.10 23.38 0.33
N ASP A 124 27.75 23.39 1.48
CA ASP A 124 27.93 24.62 2.28
C ASP A 124 28.73 25.70 1.57
N MET A 125 29.67 25.30 0.72
CA MET A 125 30.47 26.24 -0.10
C MET A 125 29.72 26.77 -1.34
N PHE A 126 28.77 26.01 -1.92
CA PHE A 126 28.18 26.34 -3.22
C PHE A 126 26.71 26.76 -3.17
N SER A 127 25.98 26.49 -2.08
CA SER A 127 24.57 26.82 -1.98
C SER A 127 24.24 27.63 -0.72
N LYS A 128 24.32 28.97 -0.85
CA LYS A 128 23.77 29.90 0.15
C LYS A 128 22.22 29.88 0.24
N GLU A 129 21.53 29.10 -0.57
CA GLU A 129 20.04 29.08 -0.69
C GLU A 129 19.39 27.77 -0.28
N ALA A 130 20.12 26.75 0.15
CA ALA A 130 19.51 25.49 0.57
C ALA A 130 19.10 25.58 2.05
N ASP A 131 17.90 26.09 2.27
CA ASP A 131 17.24 26.08 3.57
C ASP A 131 17.02 24.63 4.03
N ASN A 132 17.76 24.17 5.08
CA ASN A 132 17.65 22.88 5.76
C ASN A 132 17.58 21.63 4.85
N PRO A 133 18.66 21.25 4.16
CA PRO A 133 18.66 20.10 3.22
C PRO A 133 18.37 18.76 3.91
N ASP A 134 18.72 18.59 5.16
CA ASP A 134 18.45 17.40 6.00
C ASP A 134 16.95 17.19 6.24
N GLN A 135 16.21 18.26 6.53
CA GLN A 135 14.76 18.21 6.70
C GLN A 135 14.07 17.84 5.38
N ARG A 136 14.46 18.47 4.27
CA ARG A 136 13.91 18.14 2.94
C ARG A 136 14.13 16.68 2.56
N ILE A 137 15.34 16.15 2.75
CA ILE A 137 15.64 14.74 2.47
C ILE A 137 14.72 13.84 3.31
N SER A 138 14.54 14.13 4.60
CA SER A 138 13.66 13.35 5.47
C SER A 138 12.19 13.39 5.03
N GLU A 139 11.68 14.56 4.66
CA GLU A 139 10.30 14.75 4.19
C GLU A 139 10.08 14.08 2.82
N ASP A 140 10.99 14.24 1.88
CA ASP A 140 10.90 13.66 0.53
C ASP A 140 10.95 12.13 0.58
N ILE A 141 11.81 11.53 1.40
CA ILE A 141 11.86 10.08 1.61
C ILE A 141 10.54 9.57 2.21
N ASN A 142 9.98 10.30 3.18
CA ASN A 142 8.71 9.92 3.79
C ASN A 142 7.56 9.96 2.78
N LEU A 143 7.43 11.05 2.04
CA LEU A 143 6.41 11.19 1.00
C LEU A 143 6.57 10.14 -0.10
N PHE A 144 7.79 9.88 -0.54
CA PHE A 144 8.10 8.90 -1.57
C PHE A 144 7.67 7.49 -1.14
N THR A 145 8.12 7.02 0.03
CA THR A 145 7.82 5.67 0.52
C THR A 145 6.34 5.47 0.78
N ALA A 146 5.68 6.43 1.45
CA ALA A 146 4.26 6.35 1.77
C ALA A 146 3.39 6.36 0.50
N ARG A 147 3.67 7.27 -0.45
CA ARG A 147 2.88 7.38 -1.69
C ARG A 147 3.09 6.21 -2.63
N THR A 148 4.34 5.71 -2.76
CA THR A 148 4.64 4.55 -3.61
C THR A 148 3.93 3.30 -3.09
N LEU A 149 3.99 3.01 -1.79
CA LEU A 149 3.29 1.87 -1.20
C LEU A 149 1.76 2.01 -1.27
N SER A 150 1.24 3.21 -1.02
CA SER A 150 -0.19 3.47 -1.14
C SER A 150 -0.69 3.27 -2.58
N PHE A 151 0.07 3.73 -3.56
CA PHE A 151 -0.24 3.52 -4.97
C PHE A 151 -0.21 2.04 -5.36
N MET A 152 0.84 1.30 -4.95
CA MET A 152 0.95 -0.14 -5.21
C MET A 152 -0.18 -0.93 -4.55
N ALA A 153 -0.54 -0.62 -3.30
CA ALA A 153 -1.64 -1.26 -2.60
C ALA A 153 -3.00 -0.94 -3.25
N GLY A 154 -3.21 0.31 -3.68
CA GLY A 154 -4.40 0.72 -4.41
C GLY A 154 -4.53 0.01 -5.76
N LEU A 155 -3.45 -0.10 -6.52
CA LEU A 155 -3.40 -0.82 -7.79
C LEU A 155 -3.69 -2.33 -7.59
N LEU A 156 -3.06 -2.94 -6.59
CA LEU A 156 -3.33 -4.35 -6.23
C LEU A 156 -4.80 -4.56 -5.91
N LYS A 157 -5.38 -3.70 -5.06
CA LYS A 157 -6.80 -3.77 -4.72
C LYS A 157 -7.70 -3.63 -5.94
N ALA A 158 -7.41 -2.66 -6.83
CA ALA A 158 -8.19 -2.44 -8.05
C ALA A 158 -8.14 -3.66 -8.98
N ILE A 159 -6.95 -4.21 -9.25
CA ILE A 159 -6.78 -5.40 -10.08
C ILE A 159 -7.53 -6.59 -9.46
N THR A 160 -7.34 -6.86 -8.18
CA THR A 160 -8.01 -7.95 -7.47
C THR A 160 -9.53 -7.80 -7.55
N THR A 161 -10.04 -6.59 -7.34
CA THR A 161 -11.47 -6.30 -7.43
C THR A 161 -12.01 -6.59 -8.83
N ILE A 162 -11.36 -6.09 -9.88
CA ILE A 162 -11.75 -6.33 -11.27
C ILE A 162 -11.79 -7.83 -11.59
N VAL A 163 -10.72 -8.56 -11.24
CA VAL A 163 -10.63 -10.01 -11.47
C VAL A 163 -11.76 -10.74 -10.75
N CYS A 164 -11.97 -10.44 -9.46
CA CYS A 164 -13.03 -11.09 -8.66
C CYS A 164 -14.43 -10.81 -9.24
N PHE A 165 -14.72 -9.57 -9.63
CA PHE A 165 -16.03 -9.24 -10.22
C PHE A 165 -16.25 -9.86 -11.60
N ILE A 166 -15.21 -10.00 -12.42
CA ILE A 166 -15.32 -10.75 -13.70
C ILE A 166 -15.74 -12.20 -13.44
N PHE A 167 -15.14 -12.86 -12.44
CA PHE A 167 -15.52 -14.24 -12.09
C PHE A 167 -16.95 -14.37 -11.52
N VAL A 168 -17.46 -13.33 -10.88
CA VAL A 168 -18.84 -13.33 -10.35
C VAL A 168 -19.88 -13.09 -11.46
N LEU A 169 -19.50 -12.34 -12.50
CA LEU A 169 -20.40 -12.00 -13.62
C LEU A 169 -20.45 -13.08 -14.71
N TRP A 170 -19.51 -14.03 -14.71
CA TRP A 170 -19.43 -15.15 -15.66
C TRP A 170 -19.96 -16.44 -15.04
#